data_ae2e1885f7df1be668c7a116fb2a84bd
#
_entry.id   ae2e1885f7df1be668c7a116fb2a84bd
#
_cell.length_a   1.000
_cell.length_b   1.000
_cell.length_c   1.000
_cell.angle_alpha   90.00
_cell.angle_beta   90.00
_cell.angle_gamma   90.00
#
_symmetry.space_group_name_H-M   'P 1'
#
loop_
_entity.id
_entity.type
_entity.pdbx_description
1 polymer ?
#
loop_
_entity_poly.entity_id
_entity_poly.type
_entity_poly.pdbx_seq_one_letter_code
_entity_poly.pdbx_strand_id
1 'polypeptide(L)' 'MKGEFRVKLLDKTIVDYTNFDDIPDKVYRVLKFIPEYPPSPHSEEDHELINTFDDKLHELLRRETDE' A
#
# COMPACT_ATOMS: atom_id res chain seq x y z
N MET A 1 -4.26 -7.29 3.01
CA MET A 1 -4.02 -6.12 3.88
C MET A 1 -5.00 -5.02 3.53
N LYS A 2 -5.68 -4.50 4.53
CA LYS A 2 -6.65 -3.42 4.36
C LYS A 2 -6.02 -2.08 4.71
N GLY A 3 -6.64 -1.00 4.24
CA GLY A 3 -6.18 0.35 4.52
C GLY A 3 -6.72 1.33 3.51
N GLU A 4 -6.01 2.43 3.34
CA GLU A 4 -6.34 3.42 2.33
C GLU A 4 -5.14 3.57 1.40
N PHE A 5 -5.34 3.22 0.14
CA PHE A 5 -4.30 3.26 -0.86
C PHE A 5 -4.80 4.06 -2.06
N ARG A 6 -4.07 5.10 -2.42
CA ARG A 6 -4.39 5.89 -3.60
C ARG A 6 -3.24 5.80 -4.57
N VAL A 7 -3.55 5.40 -5.79
CA VAL A 7 -2.53 5.27 -6.83
C VAL A 7 -3.01 5.95 -8.10
N LYS A 8 -2.04 6.39 -8.89
CA LYS A 8 -2.31 6.90 -10.23
C LYS A 8 -1.97 5.77 -11.20
N LEU A 9 -2.94 5.36 -12.00
CA LEU A 9 -2.75 4.28 -12.95
C LEU A 9 -1.92 4.73 -14.15
N LEU A 10 -1.54 3.77 -15.00
CA LEU A 10 -0.73 4.06 -16.18
C LEU A 10 -1.42 5.01 -17.17
N ASP A 11 -2.75 5.01 -17.18
CA ASP A 11 -3.53 5.95 -17.98
C ASP A 11 -3.75 7.29 -17.29
N LYS A 12 -3.09 7.49 -16.14
CA LYS A 12 -3.15 8.68 -15.31
C LYS A 12 -4.47 8.87 -14.57
N THR A 13 -5.28 7.82 -14.48
CA THR A 13 -6.48 7.82 -13.67
C THR A 13 -6.13 7.60 -12.19
N ILE A 14 -6.71 8.39 -11.30
CA ILE A 14 -6.50 8.24 -9.86
C ILE A 14 -7.60 7.35 -9.30
N VAL A 15 -7.19 6.29 -8.61
CA VAL A 15 -8.12 5.32 -8.02
C VAL A 15 -7.76 5.06 -6.57
N ASP A 16 -8.77 4.97 -5.72
CA ASP A 16 -8.62 4.60 -4.32
C ASP A 16 -8.92 3.11 -4.14
N TYR A 17 -8.05 2.44 -3.44
CA TYR A 17 -8.25 1.04 -3.08
C TYR A 17 -8.29 0.91 -1.56
N THR A 18 -9.12 0.01 -1.06
CA THR A 18 -9.19 -0.29 0.37
C THR A 18 -8.52 -1.61 0.72
N ASN A 19 -8.06 -2.33 -0.29
CA ASN A 19 -7.36 -3.59 -0.10
C ASN A 19 -6.11 -3.60 -0.98
N PHE A 20 -4.97 -3.90 -0.36
CA PHE A 20 -3.69 -3.93 -1.06
C PHE A 20 -3.71 -4.91 -2.24
N ASP A 21 -4.40 -6.04 -2.09
CA ASP A 21 -4.44 -7.06 -3.13
C ASP A 21 -5.19 -6.61 -4.38
N ASP A 22 -6.00 -5.56 -4.28
CA ASP A 22 -6.74 -5.01 -5.43
C ASP A 22 -5.87 -4.10 -6.29
N ILE A 23 -4.72 -3.68 -5.80
CA ILE A 23 -3.83 -2.77 -6.51
C ILE A 23 -3.18 -3.52 -7.67
N PRO A 24 -3.20 -2.96 -8.90
CA PRO A 24 -2.58 -3.63 -10.06
C PRO A 24 -1.06 -3.76 -9.91
N ASP A 25 -0.48 -4.67 -10.65
CA ASP A 25 0.96 -4.94 -10.60
C ASP A 25 1.81 -3.77 -11.10
N LYS A 26 1.23 -2.89 -11.90
CA LYS A 26 1.92 -1.71 -12.42
C LYS A 26 1.04 -0.50 -12.23
N VAL A 27 1.63 0.55 -11.67
CA VAL A 27 0.97 1.84 -11.47
C VAL A 27 1.92 2.94 -11.90
N TYR A 28 1.38 4.11 -12.22
CA TYR A 28 2.20 5.26 -12.60
C TYR A 28 2.86 5.87 -11.36
N ARG A 29 2.09 6.13 -10.33
CA ARG A 29 2.57 6.69 -9.06
C ARG A 29 1.73 6.18 -7.90
N VAL A 30 2.35 6.08 -6.74
CA VAL A 30 1.66 5.83 -5.47
C VAL A 30 1.46 7.18 -4.79
N LEU A 31 0.21 7.56 -4.57
CA LEU A 31 -0.14 8.87 -4.01
C LEU A 31 -0.39 8.80 -2.50
N LYS A 32 -0.88 7.66 -2.01
CA LYS A 32 -1.22 7.49 -0.61
C LYS A 32 -1.05 6.03 -0.21
N PHE A 33 -0.45 5.81 0.93
CA PHE A 33 -0.32 4.47 1.50
C PHE A 33 -0.53 4.56 3.01
N ILE A 34 -1.73 4.20 3.45
CA ILE A 34 -2.10 4.19 4.85
C ILE A 34 -2.65 2.81 5.19
N PRO A 35 -1.81 1.87 5.63
CA PRO A 35 -2.30 0.56 6.03
C PRO A 35 -3.11 0.66 7.32
N GLU A 36 -4.10 -0.23 7.47
CA GLU A 36 -4.90 -0.30 8.67
C GLU A 36 -4.08 -0.98 9.76
N TYR A 37 -3.88 -0.27 10.87
CA TYR A 37 -3.14 -0.78 12.02
C TYR A 37 -4.09 -1.49 12.98
N PRO A 38 -3.62 -2.57 13.63
CA PRO A 38 -4.43 -3.20 14.66
C PRO A 38 -4.61 -2.25 15.86
N PRO A 39 -5.73 -2.36 16.58
CA PRO A 39 -5.91 -1.54 17.77
C PRO A 39 -4.90 -1.92 18.85
N SER A 40 -4.54 -0.96 19.70
CA SER A 40 -3.62 -1.22 20.81
C SER A 40 -4.27 -2.18 21.83
N PRO A 41 -3.46 -2.87 22.67
CA PRO A 41 -2.04 -2.63 22.92
C PRO A 41 -1.15 -3.25 21.84
N HIS A 42 0.00 -2.63 21.67
CA HIS A 42 1.01 -3.19 20.76
C HIS A 42 1.72 -4.34 21.43
N SER A 43 1.85 -5.42 20.70
CA SER A 43 2.58 -6.61 21.12
C SER A 43 3.74 -6.85 20.15
N GLU A 44 4.55 -7.86 20.41
CA GLU A 44 5.62 -8.23 19.47
C GLU A 44 5.04 -8.60 18.11
N GLU A 45 3.86 -9.20 18.08
CA GLU A 45 3.17 -9.51 16.83
C GLU A 45 2.84 -8.24 16.05
N ASP A 46 2.49 -7.17 16.73
CA ASP A 46 2.21 -5.89 16.07
C ASP A 46 3.46 -5.31 15.44
N HIS A 47 4.63 -5.48 16.08
CA HIS A 47 5.89 -5.02 15.49
C HIS A 47 6.22 -5.78 14.21
N GLU A 48 5.98 -7.07 14.18
CA GLU A 48 6.17 -7.86 12.96
C GLU A 48 5.22 -7.41 11.87
N LEU A 49 3.99 -7.07 12.22
CA LEU A 49 2.99 -6.59 11.27
C LEU A 49 3.42 -5.24 10.68
N ILE A 50 3.94 -4.35 11.51
CA ILE A 50 4.43 -3.04 11.06
C ILE A 50 5.61 -3.21 10.10
N ASN A 51 6.53 -4.13 10.40
CA ASN A 51 7.64 -4.44 9.48
C ASN A 51 7.12 -4.97 8.15
N THR A 52 6.06 -5.77 8.17
CA THR A 52 5.42 -6.26 6.96
C THR A 52 4.84 -5.10 6.14
N PHE A 53 4.32 -4.07 6.79
CA PHE A 53 3.82 -2.89 6.10
C PHE A 53 4.93 -2.18 5.32
N ASP A 54 6.12 -2.06 5.90
CA ASP A 54 7.26 -1.46 5.19
C ASP A 54 7.64 -2.28 3.96
N ASP A 55 7.65 -3.59 4.07
CA ASP A 55 7.92 -4.47 2.94
C ASP A 55 6.85 -4.29 1.85
N LYS A 56 5.59 -4.17 2.24
CA LYS A 56 4.49 -3.95 1.30
C LYS A 56 4.60 -2.60 0.62
N LEU A 57 5.00 -1.57 1.35
CA LEU A 57 5.22 -0.25 0.76
C LEU A 57 6.33 -0.30 -0.29
N HIS A 58 7.46 -0.95 0.03
CA HIS A 58 8.55 -1.11 -0.92
C HIS A 58 8.11 -1.88 -2.16
N GLU A 59 7.34 -2.94 -1.97
CA GLU A 59 6.80 -3.71 -3.09
C GLU A 59 5.91 -2.82 -3.97
N LEU A 60 5.05 -2.01 -3.35
CA LEU A 60 4.17 -1.11 -4.07
C LEU A 60 4.96 -0.05 -4.84
N LEU A 61 6.01 0.50 -4.23
CA LEU A 61 6.86 1.48 -4.91
C LEU A 61 7.59 0.89 -6.10
N ARG A 62 7.90 -0.40 -6.07
CA ARG A 62 8.51 -1.10 -7.21
C ARG A 62 7.54 -1.25 -8.37
N ARG A 63 6.25 -1.13 -8.12
CA ARG A 63 5.22 -1.18 -9.17
C ARG A 63 5.09 0.14 -9.92
N GLU A 64 5.72 1.21 -9.40
CA GLU A 64 5.70 2.49 -10.09
C GLU A 64 6.50 2.43 -11.38
N THR A 65 6.00 3.11 -12.40
CA THR A 65 6.67 3.23 -13.69
C THR A 65 6.60 4.69 -14.15
N ASP A 66 7.69 5.15 -14.77
CA ASP A 66 7.81 6.55 -15.21
C ASP A 66 7.44 6.76 -16.68
N GLU A 67 6.81 5.80 -17.30
CA GLU A 67 6.40 5.95 -18.69
C GLU A 67 5.13 6.72 -18.87
#